data_2596030d7d40b4c0b65fdeb3e7b1b906
#
_entry.id   2596030d7d40b4c0b65fdeb3e7b1b906
#
_cell.length_a   1.000
_cell.length_b   1.000
_cell.length_c   1.000
_cell.angle_alpha   90.00
_cell.angle_beta   90.00
_cell.angle_gamma   90.00
#
_symmetry.space_group_name_H-M   'P 1'
#
loop_
_entity.id
_entity.type
_entity.pdbx_description
1 polymer ?
#
loop_
_entity_poly.entity_id
_entity_poly.type
_entity_poly.pdbx_seq_one_letter_code
_entity_poly.pdbx_strand_id
1 'polypeptide(L)'
;MNDNLQLGMDEFLPLRDVVFNTLRQAILTGELKPGERLMEIHLANRLGVSRTPIREAIRKLELEGLVTMIPRRGAEVAQITEKSMKDVLEVRRTLDALSAELACERISAEEEEALKKACLNFEAAVKTKD
;
A
#
# COMPACT_ATOMS: atom_id res chain seq x y z
N MET A 1 17.14 -10.58 6.20
CA MET A 1 16.86 -9.19 5.80
C MET A 1 17.16 -9.10 4.31
N ASN A 2 16.14 -9.01 3.46
CA ASN A 2 16.36 -8.98 2.01
C ASN A 2 16.96 -7.63 1.61
N ASP A 3 18.13 -7.67 0.96
CA ASP A 3 18.91 -6.48 0.58
C ASP A 3 18.46 -5.81 -0.75
N ASN A 4 17.24 -6.10 -1.21
CA ASN A 4 16.81 -5.74 -2.56
C ASN A 4 16.02 -4.42 -2.68
N LEU A 5 16.05 -3.55 -1.64
CA LEU A 5 15.38 -2.24 -1.75
C LEU A 5 16.18 -1.34 -2.71
N GLN A 6 15.67 -1.12 -3.91
CA GLN A 6 16.25 -0.22 -4.93
C GLN A 6 15.28 0.91 -5.26
N LEU A 7 15.85 2.10 -5.58
CA LEU A 7 15.06 3.22 -6.09
C LEU A 7 14.65 2.94 -7.54
N GLY A 8 13.35 2.85 -7.82
CA GLY A 8 12.83 2.95 -9.18
C GLY A 8 12.96 4.40 -9.64
N MET A 9 13.93 4.69 -10.51
CA MET A 9 14.16 6.04 -11.06
C MET A 9 13.10 6.34 -12.11
N ASP A 10 12.04 7.05 -11.73
CA ASP A 10 11.15 7.73 -12.66
C ASP A 10 11.69 9.15 -12.83
N GLU A 11 12.23 9.49 -14.00
CA GLU A 11 13.02 10.71 -14.25
C GLU A 11 12.27 12.04 -14.03
N PHE A 12 10.94 11.97 -13.79
CA PHE A 12 10.06 13.13 -13.63
C PHE A 12 9.56 13.38 -12.19
N LEU A 13 9.83 12.48 -11.25
CA LEU A 13 9.35 12.65 -9.88
C LEU A 13 10.41 13.25 -8.96
N PRO A 14 10.04 14.18 -8.06
CA PRO A 14 10.93 14.63 -6.99
C PRO A 14 11.47 13.44 -6.17
N LEU A 15 12.74 13.47 -5.81
CA LEU A 15 13.41 12.38 -5.08
C LEU A 15 12.64 11.92 -3.83
N ARG A 16 11.99 12.84 -3.11
CA ARG A 16 11.13 12.53 -1.95
C ARG A 16 9.96 11.61 -2.33
N ASP A 17 9.37 11.80 -3.52
CA ASP A 17 8.22 11.01 -3.97
C ASP A 17 8.68 9.64 -4.47
N VAL A 18 9.85 9.56 -5.09
CA VAL A 18 10.49 8.28 -5.44
C VAL A 18 10.77 7.46 -4.18
N VAL A 19 11.39 8.06 -3.15
CA VAL A 19 11.66 7.41 -1.87
C VAL A 19 10.35 6.96 -1.20
N PHE A 20 9.35 7.84 -1.19
CA PHE A 20 8.03 7.51 -0.62
C PHE A 20 7.41 6.28 -1.31
N ASN A 21 7.35 6.27 -2.64
CA ASN A 21 6.79 5.17 -3.41
C ASN A 21 7.57 3.86 -3.19
N THR A 22 8.90 3.93 -3.13
CA THR A 22 9.77 2.79 -2.86
C THR A 22 9.48 2.19 -1.47
N LEU A 23 9.45 3.01 -0.43
CA LEU A 23 9.17 2.54 0.93
C LEU A 23 7.73 2.03 1.07
N ARG A 24 6.77 2.72 0.45
CA ARG A 24 5.37 2.31 0.41
C ARG A 24 5.22 0.92 -0.20
N GLN A 25 5.84 0.72 -1.35
CA GLN A 25 5.81 -0.59 -2.03
C GLN A 25 6.47 -1.68 -1.18
N ALA A 26 7.62 -1.40 -0.57
CA ALA A 26 8.31 -2.35 0.30
C ALA A 26 7.46 -2.77 1.52
N ILE A 27 6.67 -1.84 2.08
CA ILE A 27 5.72 -2.16 3.16
C ILE A 27 4.58 -3.04 2.63
N LEU A 28 3.98 -2.67 1.48
CA LEU A 28 2.83 -3.39 0.92
C LEU A 28 3.18 -4.79 0.44
N THR A 29 4.40 -5.01 -0.05
CA THR A 29 4.91 -6.34 -0.46
C THR A 29 5.45 -7.18 0.69
N GLY A 30 5.56 -6.60 1.91
CA GLY A 30 6.10 -7.28 3.08
C GLY A 30 7.63 -7.38 3.11
N GLU A 31 8.35 -6.68 2.24
CA GLU A 31 9.81 -6.53 2.30
C GLU A 31 10.22 -5.79 3.58
N LEU A 32 9.51 -4.71 3.93
CA LEU A 32 9.53 -4.11 5.26
C LEU A 32 8.38 -4.69 6.08
N LYS A 33 8.72 -5.44 7.12
CA LYS A 33 7.73 -6.23 7.87
C LYS A 33 6.93 -5.37 8.85
N PRO A 34 5.66 -5.71 9.15
CA PRO A 34 4.91 -5.08 10.22
C PRO A 34 5.68 -5.09 11.54
N GLY A 35 5.76 -3.93 12.20
CA GLY A 35 6.56 -3.72 13.43
C GLY A 35 8.05 -3.50 13.20
N GLU A 36 8.53 -3.56 11.97
CA GLU A 36 9.93 -3.27 11.66
C GLU A 36 10.24 -1.80 11.87
N ARG A 37 11.36 -1.53 12.54
CA ARG A 37 11.81 -0.17 12.84
C ARG A 37 12.47 0.47 11.61
N LEU A 38 11.97 1.63 11.23
CA LEU A 38 12.48 2.42 10.12
C LEU A 38 13.54 3.42 10.61
N MET A 39 14.80 3.05 10.50
CA MET A 39 15.91 3.92 10.89
C MET A 39 16.33 4.81 9.72
N GLU A 40 16.15 6.13 9.83
CA GLU A 40 16.46 7.11 8.78
C GLU A 40 17.87 6.94 8.19
N ILE A 41 18.87 6.75 9.06
CA ILE A 41 20.28 6.61 8.66
C ILE A 41 20.46 5.34 7.82
N HIS A 42 19.87 4.23 8.26
CA HIS A 42 19.98 2.96 7.57
C HIS A 42 19.31 2.98 6.19
N LEU A 43 18.09 3.54 6.13
CA LEU A 43 17.35 3.69 4.88
C LEU A 43 18.05 4.66 3.91
N ALA A 44 18.60 5.77 4.42
CA ALA A 44 19.38 6.71 3.62
C ALA A 44 20.60 6.04 2.97
N ASN A 45 21.34 5.24 3.73
CA ASN A 45 22.49 4.49 3.23
C ASN A 45 22.07 3.42 2.20
N ARG A 46 20.99 2.66 2.47
CA ARG A 46 20.49 1.63 1.52
C ARG A 46 20.05 2.23 0.19
N LEU A 47 19.37 3.37 0.23
CA LEU A 47 18.81 4.01 -0.96
C LEU A 47 19.78 5.00 -1.63
N GLY A 48 20.97 5.24 -1.05
CA GLY A 48 21.95 6.18 -1.62
C GLY A 48 21.50 7.65 -1.63
N VAL A 49 20.66 8.06 -0.67
CA VAL A 49 20.09 9.41 -0.59
C VAL A 49 20.41 10.06 0.76
N SER A 50 20.19 11.38 0.86
CA SER A 50 20.29 12.09 2.14
C SER A 50 19.12 11.72 3.07
N ARG A 51 19.23 12.08 4.36
CA ARG A 51 18.19 11.78 5.36
C ARG A 51 16.91 12.60 5.17
N THR A 52 16.98 13.75 4.52
CA THR A 52 15.83 14.64 4.34
C THR A 52 14.69 13.99 3.56
N PRO A 53 14.89 13.46 2.33
CA PRO A 53 13.83 12.78 1.61
C PRO A 53 13.30 11.53 2.33
N ILE A 54 14.14 10.82 3.11
CA ILE A 54 13.70 9.69 3.95
C ILE A 54 12.72 10.17 5.02
N ARG A 55 13.05 11.24 5.74
CA ARG A 55 12.18 11.79 6.79
C ARG A 55 10.85 12.28 6.24
N GLU A 56 10.87 12.94 5.09
CA GLU A 56 9.65 13.40 4.42
C GLU A 56 8.78 12.21 3.96
N ALA A 57 9.39 11.17 3.42
CA ALA A 57 8.70 9.94 3.03
C ALA A 57 8.07 9.24 4.25
N ILE A 58 8.79 9.10 5.37
CA ILE A 58 8.28 8.51 6.61
C ILE A 58 7.07 9.28 7.13
N ARG A 59 7.11 10.62 7.13
CA ARG A 59 5.95 11.43 7.53
C ARG A 59 4.74 11.22 6.63
N LYS A 60 4.96 11.08 5.33
CA LYS A 60 3.90 10.80 4.36
C LYS A 60 3.28 9.42 4.59
N LEU A 61 4.12 8.42 4.87
CA LEU A 61 3.67 7.06 5.23
C LEU A 61 2.90 7.02 6.55
N GLU A 62 3.27 7.87 7.52
CA GLU A 62 2.53 8.04 8.77
C GLU A 62 1.12 8.60 8.52
N LEU A 63 0.99 9.60 7.64
CA LEU A 63 -0.31 10.15 7.25
C LEU A 63 -1.19 9.13 6.53
N GLU A 64 -0.61 8.18 5.78
CA GLU A 64 -1.32 7.05 5.17
C GLU A 64 -1.61 5.91 6.16
N GLY A 65 -1.13 6.00 7.41
CA GLY A 65 -1.31 4.94 8.41
C GLY A 65 -0.44 3.70 8.18
N LEU A 66 0.52 3.75 7.25
CA LEU A 66 1.46 2.65 6.99
C LEU A 66 2.64 2.62 7.97
N VAL A 67 2.88 3.71 8.66
CA VAL A 67 3.94 3.89 9.66
C VAL A 67 3.34 4.51 10.91
N THR A 68 3.84 4.12 12.07
CA THR A 68 3.48 4.69 13.37
C THR A 68 4.72 5.28 14.03
N MET A 69 4.62 6.52 14.52
CA MET A 69 5.69 7.14 15.30
C MET A 69 5.57 6.72 16.76
N ILE A 70 6.59 6.04 17.26
CA ILE A 70 6.66 5.60 18.66
C ILE A 70 7.59 6.52 19.44
N PRO A 71 7.13 7.16 20.55
CA PRO A 71 7.98 8.02 21.37
C PRO A 71 9.29 7.33 21.77
N ARG A 72 10.41 8.01 21.58
CA ARG A 72 11.77 7.54 21.88
C ARG A 72 12.28 6.35 21.04
N ARG A 73 11.43 5.70 20.22
CA ARG A 73 11.80 4.58 19.35
C ARG A 73 11.86 4.96 17.87
N GLY A 74 11.20 6.05 17.48
CA GLY A 74 11.14 6.52 16.10
C GLY A 74 10.02 5.87 15.30
N ALA A 75 10.18 5.75 14.00
CA ALA A 75 9.19 5.20 13.10
C ALA A 75 9.24 3.68 13.05
N GLU A 76 8.07 3.05 13.05
CA GLU A 76 7.90 1.60 12.85
C GLU A 76 6.79 1.34 11.81
N VAL A 77 6.94 0.27 11.01
CA VAL A 77 5.89 -0.17 10.09
C VAL A 77 4.64 -0.53 10.90
N ALA A 78 3.50 -0.01 10.50
CA ALA A 78 2.24 -0.22 11.21
C ALA A 78 1.88 -1.71 11.26
N GLN A 79 1.31 -2.12 12.39
CA GLN A 79 0.80 -3.48 12.57
C GLN A 79 -0.71 -3.48 12.39
N ILE A 80 -1.19 -4.33 11.50
CA ILE A 80 -2.62 -4.57 11.35
C ILE A 80 -3.06 -5.54 12.45
N THR A 81 -3.86 -5.06 13.38
CA THR A 81 -4.43 -5.93 14.42
C THR A 81 -5.69 -6.62 13.90
N GLU A 82 -6.03 -7.77 14.47
CA GLU A 82 -7.29 -8.48 14.16
C GLU A 82 -8.52 -7.58 14.39
N LYS A 83 -8.48 -6.76 15.43
CA LYS A 83 -9.53 -5.78 15.72
C LYS A 83 -9.66 -4.76 14.58
N SER A 84 -8.55 -4.12 14.18
CA SER A 84 -8.56 -3.13 13.09
C SER A 84 -9.08 -3.75 11.78
N MET A 85 -8.73 -5.00 11.51
CA MET A 85 -9.24 -5.70 10.33
C MET A 85 -10.75 -5.92 10.41
N LYS A 86 -11.27 -6.34 11.56
CA LYS A 86 -12.72 -6.51 11.77
C LYS A 86 -13.47 -5.19 11.60
N ASP A 87 -12.99 -4.12 12.22
CA ASP A 87 -13.59 -2.78 12.14
C ASP A 87 -13.67 -2.30 10.67
N VAL A 88 -12.60 -2.48 9.91
CA VAL A 88 -12.57 -2.15 8.46
C VAL A 88 -13.54 -3.00 7.66
N LEU A 89 -13.61 -4.31 7.94
CA LEU A 89 -14.52 -5.23 7.22
C LEU A 89 -15.99 -4.92 7.50
N GLU A 90 -16.36 -4.48 8.70
CA GLU A 90 -17.73 -4.05 9.02
C GLU A 90 -18.15 -2.85 8.16
N VAL A 91 -17.31 -1.81 8.09
CA VAL A 91 -17.58 -0.62 7.25
C VAL A 91 -17.61 -1.00 5.77
N ARG A 92 -16.62 -1.76 5.32
CA ARG A 92 -16.50 -2.20 3.93
C ARG A 92 -17.71 -3.01 3.47
N ARG A 93 -18.22 -3.92 4.31
CA ARG A 93 -19.42 -4.71 4.01
C ARG A 93 -20.62 -3.83 3.66
N THR A 94 -20.81 -2.75 4.41
CA THR A 94 -21.91 -1.80 4.17
C THR A 94 -21.70 -1.03 2.87
N LEU A 95 -20.47 -0.56 2.61
CA LEU A 95 -20.13 0.17 1.40
C LEU A 95 -20.18 -0.72 0.14
N ASP A 96 -19.70 -1.95 0.22
CA ASP A 96 -19.74 -2.92 -0.89
C ASP A 96 -21.20 -3.25 -1.26
N ALA A 97 -22.09 -3.43 -0.28
CA ALA A 97 -23.51 -3.68 -0.50
C ALA A 97 -24.18 -2.47 -1.18
N LEU A 98 -23.96 -1.26 -0.65
CA LEU A 98 -24.48 -0.03 -1.26
C LEU A 98 -23.93 0.20 -2.67
N SER A 99 -22.65 -0.08 -2.89
CA SER A 99 -22.03 0.06 -4.22
C SER A 99 -22.65 -0.90 -5.23
N ALA A 100 -22.93 -2.13 -4.83
CA ALA A 100 -23.59 -3.12 -5.70
C ALA A 100 -25.04 -2.69 -6.03
N GLU A 101 -25.79 -2.20 -5.05
CA GLU A 101 -27.16 -1.68 -5.25
C GLU A 101 -27.18 -0.54 -6.25
N LEU A 102 -26.33 0.49 -6.03
CA LEU A 102 -26.23 1.65 -6.93
C LEU A 102 -25.70 1.27 -8.32
N ALA A 103 -24.81 0.31 -8.42
CA ALA A 103 -24.33 -0.21 -9.70
C ALA A 103 -25.48 -0.83 -10.50
N CYS A 104 -26.32 -1.68 -9.88
CA CYS A 104 -27.47 -2.28 -10.54
C CYS A 104 -28.44 -1.23 -11.14
N GLU A 105 -28.56 -0.06 -10.49
CA GLU A 105 -29.44 1.01 -10.96
C GLU A 105 -28.83 1.87 -12.09
N ARG A 106 -27.50 1.95 -12.17
CA ARG A 106 -26.80 2.98 -12.95
C ARG A 106 -25.91 2.43 -14.06
N ILE A 107 -25.61 1.12 -14.04
CA ILE A 107 -24.71 0.50 -15.00
C ILE A 107 -25.29 0.54 -16.42
N SER A 108 -24.47 0.93 -17.40
CA SER A 108 -24.82 0.82 -18.80
C SER A 108 -24.62 -0.60 -19.32
N ALA A 109 -25.24 -0.91 -20.48
CA ALA A 109 -25.08 -2.23 -21.11
C ALA A 109 -23.62 -2.55 -21.47
N GLU A 110 -22.83 -1.53 -21.87
CA GLU A 110 -21.40 -1.67 -22.18
C GLU A 110 -20.58 -1.98 -20.93
N GLU A 111 -20.86 -1.29 -19.81
CA GLU A 111 -20.20 -1.53 -18.54
C GLU A 111 -20.57 -2.89 -17.94
N GLU A 112 -21.82 -3.33 -18.10
CA GLU A 112 -22.28 -4.65 -17.69
C GLU A 112 -21.52 -5.75 -18.46
N GLU A 113 -21.33 -5.61 -19.76
CA GLU A 113 -20.58 -6.56 -20.57
C GLU A 113 -19.08 -6.56 -20.18
N ALA A 114 -18.50 -5.39 -19.91
CA ALA A 114 -17.12 -5.28 -19.42
C ALA A 114 -16.94 -5.98 -18.07
N LEU A 115 -17.91 -5.82 -17.15
CA LEU A 115 -17.91 -6.50 -15.86
C LEU A 115 -18.00 -8.02 -15.99
N LYS A 116 -18.90 -8.52 -16.86
CA LYS A 116 -19.02 -9.96 -17.17
C LYS A 116 -17.69 -10.53 -17.68
N LYS A 117 -17.04 -9.81 -18.60
CA LYS A 117 -15.73 -10.22 -19.14
C LYS A 117 -14.65 -10.24 -18.05
N ALA A 118 -14.63 -9.25 -17.15
CA ALA A 118 -13.71 -9.23 -16.02
C ALA A 118 -13.93 -10.42 -15.08
N CYS A 119 -15.17 -10.78 -14.78
CA CYS A 119 -15.51 -11.95 -13.96
C CYS A 119 -15.03 -13.26 -14.61
N LEU A 120 -15.24 -13.43 -15.92
CA LEU A 120 -14.77 -14.62 -16.64
C LEU A 120 -13.24 -14.73 -16.66
N ASN A 121 -12.54 -13.61 -16.85
CA ASN A 121 -11.08 -13.58 -16.80
C ASN A 121 -10.57 -13.95 -15.40
N PHE A 122 -11.17 -13.43 -14.36
CA PHE A 122 -10.83 -13.79 -12.98
C PHE A 122 -11.06 -15.28 -12.70
N GLU A 123 -12.21 -15.81 -13.12
CA GLU A 123 -12.51 -17.24 -12.96
C GLU A 123 -11.49 -18.13 -13.70
N ALA A 124 -11.06 -17.73 -14.90
CA ALA A 124 -10.03 -18.43 -15.65
C ALA A 124 -8.67 -18.39 -14.92
N ALA A 125 -8.25 -17.21 -14.42
CA ALA A 125 -7.01 -17.06 -13.67
C ALA A 125 -7.00 -17.91 -12.38
N VAL A 126 -8.10 -17.95 -11.64
CA VAL A 126 -8.23 -18.81 -10.44
C VAL A 126 -8.07 -20.29 -10.79
N LYS A 127 -8.62 -20.74 -11.92
CA LYS A 127 -8.50 -22.14 -12.38
C LYS A 127 -7.08 -22.50 -12.80
N THR A 128 -6.34 -21.55 -13.37
CA THR A 128 -4.92 -21.75 -13.79
C THR A 128 -3.93 -21.51 -12.65
N LYS A 129 -4.37 -21.00 -11.48
CA LYS A 129 -3.51 -20.60 -10.34
C LYS A 129 -2.46 -19.55 -10.71
N ASP A 130 -2.77 -18.70 -11.65
CA ASP A 130 -1.93 -17.58 -12.08
C ASP A 130 -2.27 -16.32 -11.28
#